data_a61b3175ecff36bedafb2ea03f8687fc
#
_entry.id   a61b3175ecff36bedafb2ea03f8687fc
#
_cell.length_a   1.000
_cell.length_b   1.000
_cell.length_c   1.000
_cell.angle_alpha   90.00
_cell.angle_beta   90.00
_cell.angle_gamma   90.00
#
_symmetry.space_group_name_H-M   'P 1'
#
loop_
_entity.id
_entity.type
_entity.pdbx_description
1 polymer ?
#
loop_
_entity_poly.entity_id
_entity_poly.type
_entity_poly.pdbx_seq_one_letter_code
_entity_poly.pdbx_strand_id
1 'polypeptide(L)'
;MYKRQDQLDLAAGPARGLFEAEVLREGADLTLLAYGPMVRTCLDVAAAAEAEGRSLEVIDLRTLSPIDEETICESVRKTGRAVIVHEAARSYGVGAELAALLQERCFYSLEAPVQRVTGYDIPYPPSRHEREYLPGLDRILDAVDASFSF
;
A
#
# COMPACT_ATOMS: atom_id res chain seq x y z
N MET A 1 -23.50 -8.62 10.72
CA MET A 1 -22.19 -8.39 10.09
C MET A 1 -22.21 -9.10 8.73
N TYR A 2 -22.43 -8.37 7.65
CA TYR A 2 -22.38 -8.95 6.30
C TYR A 2 -20.92 -8.98 5.86
N LYS A 3 -20.33 -10.18 5.83
CA LYS A 3 -19.04 -10.36 5.15
C LYS A 3 -19.29 -10.22 3.65
N ARG A 4 -18.81 -9.15 3.04
CA ARG A 4 -18.60 -9.13 1.60
C ARG A 4 -17.54 -10.19 1.28
N GLN A 5 -17.96 -11.23 0.60
CA GLN A 5 -17.07 -12.20 0.01
C GLN A 5 -17.08 -11.93 -1.48
N ASP A 6 -15.97 -11.45 -2.01
CA ASP A 6 -15.78 -11.43 -3.45
C ASP A 6 -15.62 -12.88 -3.92
N GLN A 7 -16.25 -13.23 -5.04
CA GLN A 7 -16.05 -14.55 -5.64
C GLN A 7 -14.62 -14.62 -6.17
N LEU A 8 -13.80 -15.47 -5.57
CA LEU A 8 -12.48 -15.84 -6.08
C LEU A 8 -12.67 -16.73 -7.29
N ASP A 9 -12.18 -16.29 -8.45
CA ASP A 9 -12.00 -17.15 -9.61
C ASP A 9 -10.73 -17.99 -9.41
N LEU A 10 -10.89 -19.18 -8.86
CA LEU A 10 -9.81 -20.13 -8.61
C LEU A 10 -9.15 -20.67 -9.90
N ALA A 11 -9.69 -20.35 -11.07
CA ALA A 11 -9.17 -20.77 -12.37
C ALA A 11 -8.22 -19.72 -13.01
N ALA A 12 -8.09 -18.54 -12.42
CA ALA A 12 -7.30 -17.44 -12.98
C ALA A 12 -5.81 -17.53 -12.58
N GLY A 13 -5.01 -18.12 -13.46
CA GLY A 13 -3.56 -18.01 -13.48
C GLY A 13 -2.78 -19.01 -12.61
N PRO A 14 -1.44 -19.03 -12.73
CA PRO A 14 -0.59 -19.84 -11.88
C PRO A 14 -0.65 -19.32 -10.45
N ALA A 15 -0.82 -20.22 -9.48
CA ALA A 15 -0.79 -19.88 -8.07
C ALA A 15 0.61 -19.33 -7.71
N ARG A 16 0.68 -18.06 -7.26
CA ARG A 16 1.90 -17.51 -6.68
C ARG A 16 2.19 -18.20 -5.34
N GLY A 17 3.45 -18.21 -4.95
CA GLY A 17 3.87 -18.73 -3.65
C GLY A 17 3.11 -18.09 -2.50
N LEU A 18 2.92 -18.85 -1.41
CA LEU A 18 2.14 -18.40 -0.24
C LEU A 18 2.72 -17.12 0.39
N PHE A 19 4.04 -16.94 0.30
CA PHE A 19 4.77 -15.84 0.95
C PHE A 19 5.26 -14.78 -0.06
N GLU A 20 4.78 -14.83 -1.30
CA GLU A 20 5.13 -13.88 -2.33
C GLU A 20 4.11 -12.73 -2.36
N ALA A 21 4.61 -11.50 -2.39
CA ALA A 21 3.81 -10.32 -2.68
C ALA A 21 3.40 -10.29 -4.16
N GLU A 22 2.41 -9.51 -4.51
CA GLU A 22 1.89 -9.43 -5.86
C GLU A 22 1.83 -8.01 -6.38
N VAL A 23 2.49 -7.75 -7.51
CA VAL A 23 2.32 -6.51 -8.25
C VAL A 23 0.99 -6.61 -9.02
N LEU A 24 -0.04 -5.95 -8.51
CA LEU A 24 -1.37 -5.94 -9.12
C LEU A 24 -1.51 -4.90 -10.22
N ARG A 25 -0.69 -3.88 -10.18
CA ARG A 25 -0.60 -2.83 -11.18
C ARG A 25 0.83 -2.37 -11.30
N GLU A 26 1.37 -2.40 -12.51
CA GLU A 26 2.68 -1.83 -12.81
C GLU A 26 2.64 -0.30 -12.81
N GLY A 27 3.73 0.31 -12.36
CA GLY A 27 3.91 1.76 -12.35
C GLY A 27 5.38 2.15 -12.34
N ALA A 28 5.66 3.43 -12.58
CA ALA A 28 7.02 3.94 -12.71
C ALA A 28 7.38 5.07 -11.74
N ASP A 29 6.38 5.75 -11.15
CA ASP A 29 6.63 7.02 -10.45
C ASP A 29 6.59 6.88 -8.92
N LEU A 30 5.79 5.92 -8.39
CA LEU A 30 5.62 5.69 -6.96
C LEU A 30 5.04 4.30 -6.72
N THR A 31 5.46 3.64 -5.63
CA THR A 31 4.93 2.35 -5.16
C THR A 31 3.94 2.54 -4.01
N LEU A 32 2.71 2.03 -4.18
CA LEU A 32 1.71 1.86 -3.12
C LEU A 32 1.83 0.45 -2.54
N LEU A 33 2.18 0.34 -1.26
CA LEU A 33 2.27 -0.93 -0.53
C LEU A 33 1.03 -1.09 0.36
N ALA A 34 0.24 -2.12 0.11
CA ALA A 34 -0.98 -2.36 0.87
C ALA A 34 -1.24 -3.84 1.11
N TYR A 35 -2.16 -4.15 1.99
CA TYR A 35 -2.69 -5.49 2.22
C TYR A 35 -4.17 -5.44 2.63
N GLY A 36 -4.86 -6.57 2.46
CA GLY A 36 -6.27 -6.68 2.81
C GLY A 36 -7.16 -5.69 2.03
N PRO A 37 -8.18 -5.11 2.66
CA PRO A 37 -9.13 -4.23 1.97
C PRO A 37 -8.49 -2.97 1.36
N MET A 38 -7.36 -2.51 1.90
CA MET A 38 -6.68 -1.30 1.41
C MET A 38 -6.08 -1.47 0.02
N VAL A 39 -5.82 -2.69 -0.43
CA VAL A 39 -5.38 -2.99 -1.79
C VAL A 39 -6.36 -2.44 -2.83
N ARG A 40 -7.66 -2.64 -2.60
CA ARG A 40 -8.69 -2.12 -3.51
C ARG A 40 -8.68 -0.60 -3.56
N THR A 41 -8.59 0.05 -2.40
CA THR A 41 -8.50 1.51 -2.32
C THR A 41 -7.25 2.04 -3.06
N CYS A 42 -6.11 1.35 -2.93
CA CYS A 42 -4.88 1.71 -3.65
C CYS A 42 -5.03 1.58 -5.16
N LEU A 43 -5.74 0.56 -5.66
CA LEU A 43 -6.03 0.43 -7.09
C LEU A 43 -6.92 1.57 -7.60
N ASP A 44 -7.92 1.98 -6.82
CA ASP A 44 -8.79 3.11 -7.14
C ASP A 44 -7.98 4.44 -7.14
N VAL A 45 -7.05 4.62 -6.19
CA VAL A 45 -6.10 5.75 -6.15
C VAL A 45 -5.21 5.77 -7.39
N ALA A 46 -4.64 4.62 -7.75
CA ALA A 46 -3.75 4.52 -8.91
C ALA A 46 -4.49 4.84 -10.21
N ALA A 47 -5.76 4.45 -10.33
CA ALA A 47 -6.59 4.81 -11.48
C ALA A 47 -6.90 6.33 -11.52
N ALA A 48 -7.14 6.96 -10.37
CA ALA A 48 -7.35 8.40 -10.28
C ALA A 48 -6.07 9.19 -10.63
N ALA A 49 -4.93 8.78 -10.10
CA ALA A 49 -3.63 9.42 -10.34
C ALA A 49 -3.19 9.32 -11.82
N GLU A 50 -3.56 8.24 -12.52
CA GLU A 50 -3.28 8.09 -13.96
C GLU A 50 -3.95 9.18 -14.78
N ALA A 51 -5.15 9.62 -14.41
CA ALA A 51 -5.85 10.72 -15.08
C ALA A 51 -5.08 12.05 -14.95
N GLU A 52 -4.19 12.16 -13.96
CA GLU A 52 -3.29 13.29 -13.74
C GLU A 52 -1.88 13.06 -14.30
N GLY A 53 -1.67 11.96 -15.02
CA GLY A 53 -0.40 11.62 -15.68
C GLY A 53 0.64 10.96 -14.75
N ARG A 54 0.24 10.42 -13.60
CA ARG A 54 1.11 9.71 -12.65
C ARG A 54 0.94 8.20 -12.76
N SER A 55 2.04 7.49 -12.87
CA SER A 55 2.08 6.02 -13.00
C SER A 55 2.40 5.37 -11.67
N LEU A 56 1.35 4.97 -10.91
CA LEU A 56 1.52 4.35 -9.60
C LEU A 56 1.52 2.82 -9.70
N GLU A 57 2.55 2.20 -9.10
CA GLU A 57 2.61 0.76 -8.90
C GLU A 57 1.84 0.37 -7.64
N VAL A 58 1.07 -0.71 -7.71
CA VAL A 58 0.31 -1.21 -6.55
C VAL A 58 0.74 -2.63 -6.23
N ILE A 59 1.23 -2.84 -5.00
CA ILE A 59 1.63 -4.14 -4.48
C ILE A 59 0.67 -4.57 -3.37
N ASP A 60 0.10 -5.77 -3.54
CA ASP A 60 -0.53 -6.50 -2.45
C ASP A 60 0.55 -7.32 -1.72
N LEU A 61 0.78 -7.00 -0.45
CA LEU A 61 1.76 -7.70 0.38
C LEU A 61 1.36 -9.15 0.67
N ARG A 62 0.07 -9.49 0.62
CA ARG A 62 -0.55 -10.81 0.86
C ARG A 62 -0.17 -11.44 2.19
N THR A 63 1.11 -11.45 2.55
CA THR A 63 1.66 -12.02 3.79
C THR A 63 2.52 -10.97 4.51
N LEU A 64 2.31 -10.84 5.82
CA LEU A 64 3.06 -9.91 6.67
C LEU A 64 4.18 -10.57 7.49
N SER A 65 4.16 -11.91 7.56
CA SER A 65 5.20 -12.67 8.24
C SER A 65 5.30 -14.09 7.63
N PRO A 66 6.38 -14.41 6.91
CA PRO A 66 7.45 -13.48 6.51
C PRO A 66 6.97 -12.42 5.51
N ILE A 67 7.64 -11.27 5.48
CA ILE A 67 7.44 -10.24 4.44
C ILE A 67 8.30 -10.60 3.21
N ASP A 68 7.76 -10.40 2.02
CA ASP A 68 8.50 -10.50 0.76
C ASP A 68 9.31 -9.22 0.52
N GLU A 69 10.47 -9.14 1.15
CA GLU A 69 11.37 -7.99 1.04
C GLU A 69 11.87 -7.75 -0.38
N GLU A 70 12.08 -8.83 -1.15
CA GLU A 70 12.64 -8.76 -2.50
C GLU A 70 11.71 -8.01 -3.46
N THR A 71 10.47 -8.46 -3.58
CA THR A 71 9.45 -7.81 -4.43
C THR A 71 9.22 -6.36 -4.04
N ILE A 72 9.14 -6.06 -2.74
CA ILE A 72 8.93 -4.70 -2.25
C ILE A 72 10.12 -3.80 -2.60
N CYS A 73 11.34 -4.27 -2.34
CA CYS A 73 12.53 -3.46 -2.57
C CYS A 73 12.84 -3.26 -4.06
N GLU A 74 12.56 -4.24 -4.91
CA GLU A 74 12.69 -4.10 -6.36
C GLU A 74 11.77 -3.00 -6.89
N SER A 75 10.51 -3.01 -6.49
CA SER A 75 9.54 -1.99 -6.85
C SER A 75 9.96 -0.60 -6.39
N VAL A 76 10.32 -0.45 -5.11
CA VAL A 76 10.70 0.86 -4.58
C VAL A 76 12.00 1.39 -5.19
N ARG A 77 12.95 0.52 -5.55
CA ARG A 77 14.15 0.94 -6.28
C ARG A 77 13.84 1.41 -7.70
N LYS A 78 12.83 0.83 -8.33
CA LYS A 78 12.35 1.23 -9.66
C LYS A 78 11.66 2.60 -9.63
N THR A 79 10.80 2.83 -8.64
CA THR A 79 9.91 4.00 -8.58
C THR A 79 10.48 5.19 -7.79
N GLY A 80 11.46 4.94 -6.91
CA GLY A 80 12.08 5.95 -6.05
C GLY A 80 11.20 6.49 -4.91
N ARG A 81 9.90 6.16 -4.86
CA ARG A 81 8.94 6.69 -3.89
C ARG A 81 8.04 5.59 -3.35
N ALA A 82 7.66 5.69 -2.09
CA ALA A 82 6.78 4.71 -1.47
C ALA A 82 5.72 5.35 -0.54
N VAL A 83 4.49 4.87 -0.66
CA VAL A 83 3.39 5.13 0.29
C VAL A 83 2.88 3.80 0.81
N ILE A 84 2.89 3.63 2.12
CA ILE A 84 2.42 2.43 2.81
C ILE A 84 1.00 2.70 3.32
N VAL A 85 0.05 1.82 2.98
CA VAL A 85 -1.38 2.00 3.30
C VAL A 85 -1.90 0.80 4.07
N HIS A 86 -2.40 1.02 5.28
CA HIS A 86 -3.03 -0.03 6.09
C HIS A 86 -4.06 0.51 7.09
N GLU A 87 -4.95 -0.35 7.55
CA GLU A 87 -6.03 -0.01 8.50
C GLU A 87 -5.56 0.11 9.95
N ALA A 88 -4.49 -0.57 10.32
CA ALA A 88 -3.97 -0.53 11.69
C ALA A 88 -3.54 0.87 12.09
N ALA A 89 -3.48 1.12 13.40
CA ALA A 89 -2.99 2.39 13.96
C ALA A 89 -1.59 2.75 13.43
N ARG A 90 -1.29 4.04 13.44
CA ARG A 90 0.00 4.58 12.97
C ARG A 90 1.16 4.11 13.82
N SER A 91 0.97 4.12 15.14
CA SER A 91 1.97 3.68 16.11
C SER A 91 1.96 2.16 16.22
N TYR A 92 3.13 1.55 16.18
CA TYR A 92 3.32 0.10 16.28
C TYR A 92 2.62 -0.74 15.19
N GLY A 93 2.04 -0.11 14.16
CA GLY A 93 1.52 -0.81 13.00
C GLY A 93 2.65 -1.31 12.08
N VAL A 94 2.34 -2.32 11.24
CA VAL A 94 3.30 -2.93 10.29
C VAL A 94 3.93 -1.91 9.33
N GLY A 95 3.26 -0.80 9.07
CA GLY A 95 3.81 0.28 8.24
C GLY A 95 5.07 0.94 8.83
N ALA A 96 5.29 0.85 10.15
CA ALA A 96 6.53 1.32 10.76
C ALA A 96 7.70 0.38 10.44
N GLU A 97 7.46 -0.94 10.48
CA GLU A 97 8.43 -1.96 10.09
C GLU A 97 8.78 -1.86 8.60
N LEU A 98 7.78 -1.75 7.73
CA LEU A 98 8.00 -1.54 6.30
C LEU A 98 8.80 -0.27 6.00
N ALA A 99 8.52 0.83 6.70
CA ALA A 99 9.28 2.07 6.53
C ALA A 99 10.74 1.92 6.98
N ALA A 100 11.01 1.19 8.07
CA ALA A 100 12.35 0.87 8.52
C ALA A 100 13.07 -0.01 7.49
N LEU A 101 12.43 -1.08 7.02
CA LEU A 101 12.94 -1.96 5.97
C LEU A 101 13.35 -1.18 4.71
N LEU A 102 12.48 -0.31 4.21
CA LEU A 102 12.77 0.51 3.03
C LEU A 102 13.92 1.49 3.28
N GLN A 103 14.00 2.05 4.48
CA GLN A 103 15.13 2.91 4.87
C GLN A 103 16.45 2.13 4.88
N GLU A 104 16.46 0.89 5.37
CA GLU A 104 17.66 0.06 5.44
C GLU A 104 18.10 -0.49 4.07
N ARG A 105 17.14 -0.89 3.23
CA ARG A 105 17.40 -1.63 2.00
C ARG A 105 17.39 -0.78 0.73
N CYS A 106 16.67 0.36 0.76
CA CYS A 106 16.41 1.18 -0.43
C CYS A 106 16.84 2.64 -0.28
N PHE A 107 17.52 3.02 0.80
CA PHE A 107 17.89 4.41 1.12
C PHE A 107 18.42 5.20 -0.08
N TYR A 108 19.38 4.65 -0.81
CA TYR A 108 20.02 5.34 -1.94
C TYR A 108 19.14 5.44 -3.20
N SER A 109 18.00 4.76 -3.21
CA SER A 109 17.03 4.82 -4.31
C SER A 109 15.84 5.70 -3.97
N LEU A 110 15.65 6.07 -2.68
CA LEU A 110 14.54 6.90 -2.25
C LEU A 110 14.77 8.36 -2.66
N GLU A 111 13.79 8.92 -3.37
CA GLU A 111 13.74 10.33 -3.79
C GLU A 111 12.91 11.20 -2.84
N ALA A 112 12.15 10.57 -1.94
CA ALA A 112 11.30 11.22 -0.95
C ALA A 112 11.22 10.38 0.33
N PRO A 113 10.86 10.97 1.49
CA PRO A 113 10.54 10.21 2.69
C PRO A 113 9.38 9.24 2.45
N VAL A 114 9.48 8.01 2.95
CA VAL A 114 8.41 7.03 2.90
C VAL A 114 7.17 7.55 3.63
N GLN A 115 6.06 7.67 2.93
CA GLN A 115 4.79 8.10 3.51
C GLN A 115 4.00 6.93 4.09
N ARG A 116 3.21 7.19 5.13
CA ARG A 116 2.34 6.18 5.75
C ARG A 116 0.94 6.73 5.92
N VAL A 117 -0.04 6.12 5.27
CA VAL A 117 -1.47 6.41 5.42
C VAL A 117 -2.11 5.26 6.18
N THR A 118 -2.57 5.55 7.38
CA THR A 118 -2.94 4.52 8.37
C THR A 118 -4.27 4.84 9.03
N GLY A 119 -4.82 3.91 9.79
CA GLY A 119 -5.80 4.22 10.82
C GLY A 119 -5.21 5.21 11.85
N TYR A 120 -6.07 5.77 12.69
CA TYR A 120 -5.67 6.67 13.76
C TYR A 120 -5.26 5.90 15.01
N ASP A 121 -4.45 6.52 15.87
CA ASP A 121 -4.02 5.95 17.17
C ASP A 121 -5.13 6.06 18.22
N ILE A 122 -6.28 5.47 17.93
CA ILE A 122 -7.47 5.40 18.78
C ILE A 122 -8.04 3.97 18.74
N PRO A 123 -8.87 3.58 19.69
CA PRO A 123 -9.62 2.32 19.58
C PRO A 123 -10.42 2.27 18.28
N TYR A 124 -10.49 1.08 17.66
CA TYR A 124 -11.24 0.91 16.40
C TYR A 124 -12.71 1.32 16.61
N PRO A 125 -13.25 2.23 15.77
CA PRO A 125 -14.57 2.80 15.99
C PRO A 125 -15.69 1.81 15.67
N PRO A 126 -16.91 2.06 16.16
CA PRO A 126 -18.11 1.37 15.70
C PRO A 126 -18.29 1.51 14.19
N SER A 127 -18.95 0.54 13.56
CA SER A 127 -19.10 0.46 12.09
C SER A 127 -19.71 1.70 11.42
N ARG A 128 -20.50 2.51 12.14
CA ARG A 128 -21.03 3.79 11.63
C ARG A 128 -19.95 4.87 11.38
N HIS A 129 -18.78 4.75 12.03
CA HIS A 129 -17.64 5.67 11.92
C HIS A 129 -16.41 5.05 11.29
N GLU A 130 -16.52 3.82 10.81
CA GLU A 130 -15.42 3.07 10.22
C GLU A 130 -14.88 3.78 8.96
N ARG A 131 -15.79 4.40 8.19
CA ARG A 131 -15.41 5.09 6.96
C ARG A 131 -14.51 6.31 7.19
N GLU A 132 -14.70 7.03 8.28
CA GLU A 132 -13.86 8.18 8.67
C GLU A 132 -12.51 7.73 9.24
N TYR A 133 -12.47 6.52 9.80
CA TYR A 133 -11.26 5.95 10.39
C TYR A 133 -10.30 5.38 9.33
N LEU A 134 -10.84 4.68 8.34
CA LEU A 134 -10.05 4.00 7.33
C LEU A 134 -9.34 4.99 6.38
N PRO A 135 -8.14 4.62 5.87
CA PRO A 135 -7.52 5.35 4.78
C PRO A 135 -8.44 5.44 3.56
N GLY A 136 -8.93 6.65 3.29
CA GLY A 136 -9.73 6.93 2.09
C GLY A 136 -8.86 7.38 0.92
N LEU A 137 -9.49 7.46 -0.26
CA LEU A 137 -8.84 7.87 -1.51
C LEU A 137 -8.12 9.22 -1.36
N ASP A 138 -8.78 10.24 -0.81
CA ASP A 138 -8.21 11.59 -0.68
C ASP A 138 -6.95 11.59 0.20
N ARG A 139 -6.99 10.89 1.35
CA ARG A 139 -5.84 10.80 2.26
C ARG A 139 -4.63 10.11 1.62
N ILE A 140 -4.86 9.16 0.72
CA ILE A 140 -3.78 8.46 0.02
C ILE A 140 -3.25 9.36 -1.11
N LEU A 141 -4.11 10.05 -1.86
CA LEU A 141 -3.69 11.04 -2.87
C LEU A 141 -2.87 12.17 -2.24
N ASP A 142 -3.27 12.70 -1.08
CA ASP A 142 -2.49 13.71 -0.33
C ASP A 142 -1.07 13.22 -0.01
N ALA A 143 -0.93 11.94 0.37
CA ALA A 143 0.38 11.35 0.64
C ALA A 143 1.19 11.11 -0.64
N VAL A 144 0.54 10.77 -1.75
CA VAL A 144 1.17 10.71 -3.07
C VAL A 144 1.69 12.09 -3.44
N ASP A 145 0.86 13.14 -3.36
CA ASP A 145 1.25 14.53 -3.67
C ASP A 145 2.42 15.00 -2.79
N ALA A 146 2.37 14.68 -1.50
CA ALA A 146 3.46 14.99 -0.58
C ALA A 146 4.78 14.34 -1.01
N SER A 147 4.75 13.11 -1.58
CA SER A 147 5.94 12.42 -2.08
C SER A 147 6.56 13.08 -3.31
N PHE A 148 5.78 13.81 -4.10
CA PHE A 148 6.26 14.55 -5.27
C PHE A 148 6.69 16.00 -4.97
N SER A 149 6.58 16.42 -3.72
CA SER A 149 6.97 17.78 -3.28
C SER A 149 8.42 17.89 -2.83
N PHE A 150 9.21 16.79 -2.90
CA PHE A 150 10.60 16.70 -2.52
C PHE A 150 11.57 16.82 -3.69
#